data_8387486614c6468e25a5b44df983f4a8
#
_entry.id   8387486614c6468e25a5b44df983f4a8
#
_cell.length_a   1.000
_cell.length_b   1.000
_cell.length_c   1.000
_cell.angle_alpha   90.00
_cell.angle_beta   90.00
_cell.angle_gamma   90.00
#
_symmetry.space_group_name_H-M   'P 1'
#
loop_
_entity.id
_entity.type
_entity.pdbx_description
1 polymer ?
#
loop_
_entity_poly.entity_id
_entity_poly.type
_entity_poly.pdbx_seq_one_letter_code
_entity_poly.pdbx_strand_id
1 'polypeptide(L)'
;MSKSDTFENDLLKLIFNATAIANIADNAASSPLTNLFWALHTADPGDAGTQATSEATYTGYARVPVARTTGGMTASTAGSTSPVASIDFPAATGPTLPTVVTCPHFSVGVAVSGATKILYSGTLTPNVNVSNGVTVRITTASTITED
;
A
#
# COMPACT_ATOMS: atom_id res chain seq x y z
N MET A 1 18.99 -9.38 -14.42
CA MET A 1 19.18 -7.97 -14.85
C MET A 1 18.66 -7.12 -13.70
N SER A 2 19.47 -6.27 -13.13
CA SER A 2 19.07 -5.40 -12.01
C SER A 2 18.99 -3.94 -12.47
N LYS A 3 18.20 -3.14 -11.78
CA LYS A 3 18.19 -1.68 -11.92
C LYS A 3 19.42 -1.10 -11.20
N SER A 4 19.79 0.13 -11.51
CA SER A 4 20.80 0.84 -10.71
C SER A 4 20.17 1.47 -9.47
N ASP A 5 20.91 1.59 -8.38
CA ASP A 5 20.46 2.22 -7.12
C ASP A 5 19.80 3.59 -7.34
N THR A 6 20.34 4.37 -8.28
CA THR A 6 19.79 5.69 -8.63
C THR A 6 18.39 5.55 -9.23
N PHE A 7 18.19 4.63 -10.18
CA PHE A 7 16.90 4.44 -10.84
C PHE A 7 15.85 3.81 -9.91
N GLU A 8 16.23 2.92 -9.02
CA GLU A 8 15.35 2.39 -7.97
C GLU A 8 14.80 3.50 -7.08
N ASN A 9 15.68 4.37 -6.60
CA ASN A 9 15.30 5.53 -5.81
C ASN A 9 14.39 6.48 -6.59
N ASP A 10 14.66 6.71 -7.87
CA ASP A 10 13.86 7.58 -8.72
C ASP A 10 12.46 7.01 -8.96
N LEU A 11 12.33 5.69 -9.18
CA LEU A 11 11.03 5.02 -9.29
C LEU A 11 10.20 5.16 -8.03
N LEU A 12 10.79 4.92 -6.88
CA LEU A 12 10.09 5.06 -5.60
C LEU A 12 9.66 6.51 -5.34
N LYS A 13 10.53 7.49 -5.64
CA LYS A 13 10.20 8.91 -5.54
C LYS A 13 9.10 9.33 -6.51
N LEU A 14 9.12 8.81 -7.76
CA LEU A 14 8.06 9.07 -8.73
C LEU A 14 6.71 8.56 -8.22
N ILE A 15 6.68 7.35 -7.69
CA ILE A 15 5.43 6.68 -7.25
C ILE A 15 4.92 7.29 -5.94
N PHE A 16 5.75 7.39 -4.93
CA PHE A 16 5.34 7.73 -3.57
C PHE A 16 5.46 9.21 -3.21
N ASN A 17 6.33 9.94 -3.87
CA ASN A 17 6.57 11.37 -3.59
C ASN A 17 6.15 12.29 -4.75
N ALA A 18 5.59 11.74 -5.83
CA ALA A 18 5.22 12.47 -7.04
C ALA A 18 6.41 13.28 -7.65
N THR A 19 7.65 12.84 -7.44
CA THR A 19 8.84 13.47 -7.98
C THR A 19 9.09 12.96 -9.39
N ALA A 20 9.19 13.86 -10.37
CA ALA A 20 9.42 13.50 -11.77
C ALA A 20 10.81 12.89 -11.97
N ILE A 21 10.91 11.95 -12.92
CA ILE A 21 12.18 11.48 -13.47
C ILE A 21 12.42 12.28 -14.75
N ALA A 22 13.34 13.24 -14.71
CA ALA A 22 13.59 14.17 -15.80
C ALA A 22 13.81 13.46 -17.14
N ASN A 23 13.14 13.91 -18.17
CA ASN A 23 13.18 13.39 -19.55
C ASN A 23 12.70 11.94 -19.73
N ILE A 24 12.23 11.27 -18.69
CA ILE A 24 11.73 9.88 -18.73
C ILE A 24 10.29 9.83 -18.26
N ALA A 25 9.99 10.40 -17.08
CA ALA A 25 8.64 10.41 -16.50
C ALA A 25 8.41 11.74 -15.76
N ASP A 26 7.86 12.71 -16.44
CA ASP A 26 7.70 14.07 -15.92
C ASP A 26 6.49 14.26 -15.00
N ASN A 27 5.76 13.20 -14.66
CA ASN A 27 4.56 13.24 -13.80
C ASN A 27 3.58 14.39 -14.20
N ALA A 28 3.49 14.67 -15.49
CA ALA A 28 2.76 15.78 -16.08
C ALA A 28 1.36 15.39 -16.56
N ALA A 29 0.69 14.46 -15.89
CA ALA A 29 -0.70 14.09 -16.20
C ALA A 29 -1.64 15.25 -15.87
N SER A 30 -2.78 15.32 -16.60
CA SER A 30 -3.82 16.33 -16.35
C SER A 30 -4.48 16.22 -14.99
N SER A 31 -4.42 15.06 -14.34
CA SER A 31 -4.96 14.80 -13.00
C SER A 31 -4.10 13.75 -12.29
N PRO A 32 -2.89 14.09 -11.86
CA PRO A 32 -2.05 13.15 -11.13
C PRO A 32 -2.69 12.77 -9.80
N LEU A 33 -2.57 11.51 -9.41
CA LEU A 33 -3.06 11.02 -8.12
C LEU A 33 -2.33 11.73 -6.98
N THR A 34 -3.09 12.22 -6.02
CA THR A 34 -2.57 12.85 -4.79
C THR A 34 -2.38 11.84 -3.66
N ASN A 35 -3.04 10.68 -3.74
CA ASN A 35 -2.95 9.61 -2.77
C ASN A 35 -2.74 8.26 -3.47
N LEU A 36 -2.09 7.32 -2.77
CA LEU A 36 -2.13 5.90 -3.04
C LEU A 36 -2.95 5.21 -1.95
N PHE A 37 -3.54 4.06 -2.27
CA PHE A 37 -4.50 3.38 -1.41
C PHE A 37 -3.94 2.03 -0.97
N TRP A 38 -3.82 1.84 0.34
CA TRP A 38 -3.36 0.61 0.96
C TRP A 38 -4.55 -0.32 1.22
N ALA A 39 -4.39 -1.58 0.89
CA ALA A 39 -5.40 -2.62 1.06
C ALA A 39 -4.83 -3.82 1.79
N LEU A 40 -5.69 -4.56 2.53
CA LEU A 40 -5.36 -5.84 3.16
C LEU A 40 -5.98 -6.97 2.34
N HIS A 41 -5.28 -8.10 2.29
CA HIS A 41 -5.71 -9.28 1.54
C HIS A 41 -5.67 -10.54 2.39
N THR A 42 -6.66 -11.40 2.20
CA THR A 42 -6.78 -12.71 2.88
C THR A 42 -5.95 -13.80 2.20
N ALA A 43 -5.44 -13.53 1.01
CA ALA A 43 -4.48 -14.36 0.27
C ALA A 43 -3.65 -13.45 -0.63
N ASP A 44 -2.54 -13.98 -1.18
CA ASP A 44 -1.73 -13.27 -2.15
C ASP A 44 -2.58 -12.89 -3.38
N PRO A 45 -2.68 -11.61 -3.74
CA PRO A 45 -3.39 -11.19 -4.94
C PRO A 45 -2.70 -11.65 -6.24
N GLY A 46 -1.39 -11.97 -6.19
CA GLY A 46 -0.59 -12.37 -7.33
C GLY A 46 -0.34 -11.27 -8.35
N ASP A 47 0.60 -11.48 -9.26
CA ASP A 47 1.04 -10.48 -10.24
C ASP A 47 -0.05 -10.07 -11.26
N ALA A 48 -0.98 -10.99 -11.54
CA ALA A 48 -2.12 -10.73 -12.43
C ALA A 48 -3.37 -10.23 -11.69
N GLY A 49 -3.30 -10.09 -10.36
CA GLY A 49 -4.41 -9.68 -9.53
C GLY A 49 -4.69 -8.18 -9.54
N THR A 50 -5.78 -7.81 -8.89
CA THR A 50 -6.18 -6.42 -8.65
C THR A 50 -6.34 -6.19 -7.16
N GLN A 51 -6.50 -4.94 -6.72
CA GLN A 51 -6.75 -4.65 -5.32
C GLN A 51 -8.02 -5.31 -4.76
N ALA A 52 -8.96 -5.73 -5.61
CA ALA A 52 -10.15 -6.48 -5.18
C ALA A 52 -9.92 -8.00 -5.06
N THR A 53 -8.77 -8.52 -5.57
CA THR A 53 -8.45 -9.95 -5.49
C THR A 53 -8.14 -10.34 -4.05
N SER A 54 -8.95 -11.22 -3.47
CA SER A 54 -8.82 -11.64 -2.06
C SER A 54 -8.76 -10.50 -1.06
N GLU A 55 -9.34 -9.33 -1.38
CA GLU A 55 -9.37 -8.18 -0.49
C GLU A 55 -10.15 -8.50 0.80
N ALA A 56 -9.71 -7.96 1.93
CA ALA A 56 -10.40 -8.11 3.20
C ALA A 56 -11.81 -7.48 3.15
N THR A 57 -12.79 -8.14 3.75
CA THR A 57 -14.22 -7.74 3.67
C THR A 57 -14.91 -7.65 5.05
N TYR A 58 -14.15 -7.46 6.12
CA TYR A 58 -14.76 -7.28 7.45
C TYR A 58 -15.60 -5.99 7.53
N THR A 59 -16.61 -5.98 8.36
CA THR A 59 -17.47 -4.80 8.55
C THR A 59 -16.65 -3.62 9.07
N GLY A 60 -16.75 -2.50 8.40
CA GLY A 60 -15.94 -1.30 8.68
C GLY A 60 -14.67 -1.21 7.85
N TYR A 61 -14.28 -2.25 7.11
CA TYR A 61 -13.10 -2.21 6.25
C TYR A 61 -13.19 -1.11 5.19
N ALA A 62 -12.10 -0.42 5.01
CA ALA A 62 -11.86 0.49 3.88
C ALA A 62 -10.35 0.53 3.58
N ARG A 63 -10.01 0.75 2.32
CA ARG A 63 -8.63 1.06 1.94
C ARG A 63 -8.20 2.39 2.56
N VAL A 64 -6.94 2.49 2.95
CA VAL A 64 -6.40 3.68 3.62
C VAL A 64 -5.62 4.53 2.61
N PRO A 65 -6.01 5.80 2.40
CA PRO A 65 -5.25 6.71 1.55
C PRO A 65 -3.97 7.18 2.25
N VAL A 66 -2.87 7.17 1.51
CA VAL A 66 -1.59 7.76 1.95
C VAL A 66 -1.15 8.77 0.90
N ALA A 67 -0.82 9.98 1.34
CA ALA A 67 -0.43 11.06 0.45
C ALA A 67 0.85 10.72 -0.34
N ARG A 68 0.85 11.02 -1.64
CA ARG A 68 2.01 10.90 -2.54
C ARG A 68 2.98 12.07 -2.35
N THR A 69 3.47 12.22 -1.13
CA THR A 69 4.40 13.29 -0.73
C THR A 69 5.40 12.74 0.29
N THR A 70 6.46 13.47 0.55
CA THR A 70 7.40 13.15 1.63
C THR A 70 6.80 13.23 3.04
N GLY A 71 5.58 13.76 3.17
CA GLY A 71 4.79 13.71 4.41
C GLY A 71 3.99 12.42 4.57
N GLY A 72 3.73 11.68 3.49
CA GLY A 72 3.06 10.37 3.53
C GLY A 72 4.04 9.19 3.58
N MET A 73 5.03 9.22 2.68
CA MET A 73 6.10 8.21 2.59
C MET A 73 7.45 8.93 2.63
N THR A 74 8.44 8.34 3.30
CA THR A 74 9.80 8.91 3.34
C THR A 74 10.38 9.04 1.93
N ALA A 75 11.22 10.04 1.71
CA ALA A 75 11.97 10.11 0.45
C ALA A 75 12.85 8.86 0.31
N SER A 76 12.78 8.19 -0.85
CA SER A 76 13.53 6.96 -1.06
C SER A 76 15.04 7.20 -0.96
N THR A 77 15.71 6.32 -0.22
CA THR A 77 17.16 6.21 -0.13
C THR A 77 17.52 4.72 -0.16
N ALA A 78 18.57 4.36 -0.89
CA ALA A 78 19.01 2.97 -1.01
C ALA A 78 17.89 2.01 -1.46
N GLY A 79 17.08 2.39 -2.47
CA GLY A 79 16.00 1.56 -3.02
C GLY A 79 14.85 1.27 -2.04
N SER A 80 14.66 2.08 -0.99
CA SER A 80 13.66 1.81 0.05
C SER A 80 12.88 3.06 0.44
N THR A 81 11.62 2.89 0.80
CA THR A 81 10.75 3.92 1.39
C THR A 81 9.87 3.32 2.49
N SER A 82 9.44 4.13 3.46
CA SER A 82 8.57 3.73 4.56
C SER A 82 7.50 4.77 4.86
N PRO A 83 6.38 4.39 5.49
CA PRO A 83 5.37 5.35 5.94
C PRO A 83 5.96 6.33 6.96
N VAL A 84 5.63 7.62 6.83
CA VAL A 84 6.02 8.66 7.81
C VAL A 84 5.20 8.55 9.09
N ALA A 85 3.95 8.15 8.96
CA ALA A 85 3.05 7.84 10.09
C ALA A 85 2.48 6.43 9.92
N SER A 86 2.06 5.81 11.02
CA SER A 86 1.39 4.50 10.94
C SER A 86 0.15 4.57 10.05
N ILE A 87 -0.06 3.54 9.25
CA ILE A 87 -1.23 3.36 8.39
C ILE A 87 -2.22 2.49 9.15
N ASP A 88 -3.27 3.10 9.66
CA ASP A 88 -4.28 2.45 10.49
C ASP A 88 -5.52 2.14 9.63
N PHE A 89 -5.83 0.86 9.47
CA PHE A 89 -7.06 0.42 8.84
C PHE A 89 -8.23 0.58 9.81
N PRO A 90 -9.43 0.96 9.34
CA PRO A 90 -10.58 1.09 10.21
C PRO A 90 -10.80 -0.17 11.04
N ALA A 91 -11.14 0.02 12.31
CA ALA A 91 -11.43 -1.09 13.21
C ALA A 91 -12.61 -1.93 12.69
N ALA A 92 -12.50 -3.23 12.82
CA ALA A 92 -13.62 -4.11 12.52
C ALA A 92 -14.78 -3.84 13.48
N THR A 93 -15.98 -3.66 12.94
CA THR A 93 -17.20 -3.41 13.71
C THR A 93 -18.25 -4.48 13.43
N GLY A 94 -19.10 -4.77 14.41
CA GLY A 94 -20.25 -5.67 14.23
C GLY A 94 -20.39 -6.70 15.35
N PRO A 95 -21.64 -7.12 15.65
CA PRO A 95 -21.94 -7.99 16.78
C PRO A 95 -21.49 -9.44 16.57
N THR A 96 -21.13 -9.80 15.36
CA THR A 96 -20.79 -11.17 14.98
C THR A 96 -19.76 -11.17 13.86
N LEU A 97 -18.49 -11.04 14.22
CA LEU A 97 -17.48 -11.71 13.42
C LEU A 97 -17.35 -13.12 14.01
N PRO A 98 -18.04 -14.14 13.44
CA PRO A 98 -17.90 -15.50 13.94
C PRO A 98 -16.54 -16.09 13.64
N THR A 99 -15.74 -15.38 12.85
CA THR A 99 -14.42 -15.81 12.40
C THR A 99 -13.46 -14.63 12.37
N VAL A 100 -12.28 -14.87 12.91
CA VAL A 100 -11.12 -13.99 12.73
C VAL A 100 -10.80 -13.91 11.24
N VAL A 101 -10.76 -12.70 10.66
CA VAL A 101 -10.28 -12.50 9.30
C VAL A 101 -8.75 -12.39 9.36
N THR A 102 -8.06 -13.37 8.80
CA THR A 102 -6.61 -13.35 8.72
C THR A 102 -6.16 -12.63 7.45
N CYS A 103 -5.31 -11.62 7.60
CA CYS A 103 -4.75 -10.86 6.49
C CYS A 103 -3.23 -11.07 6.45
N PRO A 104 -2.74 -12.01 5.65
CA PRO A 104 -1.30 -12.25 5.50
C PRO A 104 -0.63 -11.31 4.48
N HIS A 105 -1.39 -10.58 3.67
CA HIS A 105 -0.86 -9.74 2.61
C HIS A 105 -1.44 -8.32 2.63
N PHE A 106 -0.70 -7.40 2.04
CA PHE A 106 -1.14 -6.04 1.74
C PHE A 106 -0.88 -5.70 0.28
N SER A 107 -1.52 -4.65 -0.22
CA SER A 107 -1.15 -4.02 -1.48
C SER A 107 -1.24 -2.51 -1.42
N VAL A 108 -0.53 -1.86 -2.33
CA VAL A 108 -0.63 -0.43 -2.63
C VAL A 108 -1.16 -0.27 -4.05
N GLY A 109 -2.19 0.51 -4.23
CA GLY A 109 -2.83 0.71 -5.52
C GLY A 109 -3.37 2.12 -5.73
N VAL A 110 -4.19 2.29 -6.75
CA VAL A 110 -4.48 3.60 -7.35
C VAL A 110 -5.89 4.15 -7.04
N ALA A 111 -6.75 3.39 -6.36
CA ALA A 111 -8.11 3.85 -6.07
C ALA A 111 -8.66 3.36 -4.73
N VAL A 112 -9.62 4.12 -4.21
CA VAL A 112 -10.27 3.88 -2.90
C VAL A 112 -11.11 2.59 -2.87
N SER A 113 -11.52 2.06 -4.02
CA SER A 113 -12.32 0.83 -4.12
C SER A 113 -12.27 0.24 -5.53
N GLY A 114 -12.82 -0.97 -5.68
CA GLY A 114 -12.97 -1.66 -6.96
C GLY A 114 -11.73 -2.44 -7.40
N ALA A 115 -11.85 -3.14 -8.53
CA ALA A 115 -10.80 -3.97 -9.13
C ALA A 115 -9.75 -3.09 -9.84
N THR A 116 -8.92 -2.42 -9.06
CA THR A 116 -7.96 -1.45 -9.55
C THR A 116 -6.53 -1.99 -9.50
N LYS A 117 -5.65 -1.33 -10.23
CA LYS A 117 -4.25 -1.72 -10.39
C LYS A 117 -3.52 -1.76 -9.03
N ILE A 118 -2.79 -2.85 -8.81
CA ILE A 118 -1.78 -2.96 -7.77
C ILE A 118 -0.47 -2.38 -8.31
N LEU A 119 0.20 -1.58 -7.52
CA LEU A 119 1.55 -1.07 -7.78
C LEU A 119 2.59 -1.93 -7.04
N TYR A 120 2.31 -2.24 -5.78
CA TYR A 120 3.12 -3.09 -4.92
C TYR A 120 2.23 -4.00 -4.10
N SER A 121 2.68 -5.21 -3.84
CA SER A 121 2.09 -6.14 -2.87
C SER A 121 3.18 -6.83 -2.08
N GLY A 122 2.82 -7.30 -0.90
CA GLY A 122 3.77 -7.99 -0.05
C GLY A 122 3.11 -8.73 1.10
N THR A 123 3.92 -9.52 1.78
CA THR A 123 3.51 -10.31 2.95
C THR A 123 3.60 -9.48 4.22
N LEU A 124 2.62 -9.60 5.08
CA LEU A 124 2.66 -9.09 6.46
C LEU A 124 3.26 -10.14 7.39
N THR A 125 4.28 -9.77 8.14
CA THR A 125 4.93 -10.66 9.11
C THR A 125 4.97 -9.98 10.49
N PRO A 126 4.26 -10.54 11.48
CA PRO A 126 3.35 -11.69 11.44
C PRO A 126 2.05 -11.39 10.67
N ASN A 127 1.32 -12.45 10.28
CA ASN A 127 -0.03 -12.30 9.74
C ASN A 127 -0.91 -11.55 10.74
N VAL A 128 -1.77 -10.68 10.23
CA VAL A 128 -2.69 -9.92 11.07
C VAL A 128 -4.04 -10.61 11.16
N ASN A 129 -4.49 -10.82 12.38
CA ASN A 129 -5.81 -11.38 12.66
C ASN A 129 -6.75 -10.25 13.09
N VAL A 130 -7.81 -10.05 12.31
CA VAL A 130 -8.80 -9.00 12.53
C VAL A 130 -10.02 -9.61 13.21
N SER A 131 -10.35 -9.10 14.39
CA SER A 131 -11.57 -9.40 15.12
C SER A 131 -12.28 -8.10 15.53
N ASN A 132 -13.48 -8.20 16.10
CA ASN A 132 -14.24 -7.01 16.51
C ASN A 132 -13.43 -6.08 17.41
N GLY A 133 -13.39 -4.79 17.08
CA GLY A 133 -12.63 -3.75 17.79
C GLY A 133 -11.14 -3.70 17.46
N VAL A 134 -10.61 -4.61 16.65
CA VAL A 134 -9.20 -4.62 16.26
C VAL A 134 -8.94 -3.62 15.13
N THR A 135 -7.98 -2.74 15.33
CA THR A 135 -7.39 -1.87 14.31
C THR A 135 -6.09 -2.50 13.81
N VAL A 136 -6.03 -2.79 12.52
CA VAL A 136 -4.78 -3.23 11.89
C VAL A 136 -3.90 -2.03 11.63
N ARG A 137 -2.62 -2.13 11.98
CA ARG A 137 -1.64 -1.06 11.82
C ARG A 137 -0.42 -1.54 11.05
N ILE A 138 -0.11 -0.89 9.93
CA ILE A 138 1.20 -0.97 9.29
C ILE A 138 2.05 0.14 9.89
N THR A 139 3.17 -0.22 10.51
CA THR A 139 4.01 0.72 11.27
C THR A 139 5.00 1.46 10.37
N THR A 140 5.60 2.51 10.89
CA THR A 140 6.67 3.28 10.22
C THR A 140 7.96 2.47 10.02
N ALA A 141 8.09 1.30 10.64
CA ALA A 141 9.21 0.37 10.43
C ALA A 141 9.01 -0.54 9.19
N SER A 142 7.79 -0.52 8.60
CA SER A 142 7.52 -1.27 7.36
C SER A 142 8.20 -0.57 6.19
N THR A 143 8.79 -1.34 5.29
CA THR A 143 9.48 -0.82 4.10
C THR A 143 8.90 -1.38 2.82
N ILE A 144 8.89 -0.56 1.77
CA ILE A 144 8.76 -1.01 0.38
C ILE A 144 10.12 -0.87 -0.25
N THR A 145 10.62 -1.93 -0.85
CA THR A 145 11.91 -1.97 -1.53
C THR A 145 11.72 -2.20 -3.02
N GLU A 146 12.62 -1.66 -3.80
CA GLU A 146 12.74 -1.86 -5.24
C GLU A 146 14.12 -2.47 -5.52
N ASP A 147 14.17 -3.66 -6.19
CA ASP A 147 15.40 -4.41 -6.53
C ASP A 147 15.63 -4.44 -8.04
#